data_d408e312e1c69aa1f2eb19cdb45091d7
#
_entry.id   d408e312e1c69aa1f2eb19cdb45091d7
#
_cell.length_a   1.000
_cell.length_b   1.000
_cell.length_c   1.000
_cell.angle_alpha   90.00
_cell.angle_beta   90.00
_cell.angle_gamma   90.00
#
_symmetry.space_group_name_H-M   'P 1'
#
loop_
_entity.id
_entity.type
_entity.pdbx_description
1 polymer ?
#
loop_
_entity_poly.entity_id
_entity_poly.type
_entity_poly.pdbx_seq_one_letter_code
_entity_poly.pdbx_strand_id
1 'polypeptide(L)'
;MVGATVIATTRTGAKRQALIDAGAHHVVATEEEDLVARVMEITDGQGARVVLDPVGGPSFEPLTQSMARGGILLEYGALSGEPTPFPLFSVLGKSLTLKGYLYSEIVSDDAALDRAKAFIVAGLESGALKPRIARTFPLDAIQDAHRFLESNDQIGKVVVTV
;
A
#
# COMPACT_ATOMS: atom_id res chain seq x y z
N MET A 1 -3.24 0.31 -15.11
CA MET A 1 -3.08 -0.99 -15.80
C MET A 1 -4.20 -1.98 -15.45
N VAL A 2 -4.64 -2.05 -14.21
CA VAL A 2 -5.70 -3.01 -13.79
C VAL A 2 -7.12 -2.39 -13.70
N GLY A 3 -7.28 -1.10 -13.95
CA GLY A 3 -8.58 -0.41 -13.98
C GLY A 3 -9.27 -0.26 -12.62
N ALA A 4 -8.54 -0.37 -11.51
CA ALA A 4 -9.11 -0.23 -10.18
C ALA A 4 -9.29 1.23 -9.79
N THR A 5 -10.35 1.55 -9.04
CA THR A 5 -10.43 2.79 -8.27
C THR A 5 -9.52 2.67 -7.06
N VAL A 6 -8.55 3.57 -6.94
CA VAL A 6 -7.52 3.52 -5.91
C VAL A 6 -7.86 4.49 -4.78
N ILE A 7 -7.98 3.96 -3.56
CA ILE A 7 -8.05 4.74 -2.32
C ILE A 7 -6.71 4.57 -1.62
N ALA A 8 -5.92 5.63 -1.53
CA ALA A 8 -4.67 5.62 -0.80
C ALA A 8 -4.89 6.09 0.64
N THR A 9 -4.17 5.50 1.59
CA THR A 9 -4.16 5.96 2.98
C THR A 9 -2.85 6.65 3.31
N THR A 10 -2.91 7.65 4.16
CA THR A 10 -1.75 8.36 4.73
C THR A 10 -2.09 8.76 6.15
N ARG A 11 -1.09 9.02 6.99
CA ARG A 11 -1.37 9.45 8.37
C ARG A 11 -2.06 10.80 8.40
N THR A 12 -1.48 11.80 7.72
CA THR A 12 -2.01 13.17 7.68
C THR A 12 -2.29 13.62 6.26
N GLY A 13 -3.04 14.71 6.09
CA GLY A 13 -3.36 15.30 4.80
C GLY A 13 -2.19 15.92 4.04
N ALA A 14 -1.01 16.06 4.67
CA ALA A 14 0.16 16.73 4.07
C ALA A 14 0.60 16.11 2.72
N LYS A 15 0.41 14.80 2.54
CA LYS A 15 0.76 14.09 1.29
C LYS A 15 -0.41 13.93 0.32
N ARG A 16 -1.60 14.44 0.63
CA ARG A 16 -2.83 14.21 -0.15
C ARG A 16 -2.67 14.53 -1.63
N GLN A 17 -2.25 15.75 -1.94
CA GLN A 17 -2.13 16.17 -3.33
C GLN A 17 -1.10 15.33 -4.10
N ALA A 18 0.04 15.04 -3.48
CA ALA A 18 1.07 14.24 -4.14
C ALA A 18 0.67 12.77 -4.38
N LEU A 19 -0.23 12.21 -3.56
CA LEU A 19 -0.80 10.89 -3.78
C LEU A 19 -1.84 10.91 -4.92
N ILE A 20 -2.65 11.96 -5.02
CA ILE A 20 -3.55 12.19 -6.16
C ILE A 20 -2.75 12.32 -7.45
N ASP A 21 -1.70 13.15 -7.45
CA ASP A 21 -0.81 13.33 -8.61
C ASP A 21 -0.08 12.04 -9.02
N ALA A 22 0.12 11.13 -8.07
CA ALA A 22 0.69 9.81 -8.30
C ALA A 22 -0.32 8.77 -8.84
N GLY A 23 -1.61 9.13 -8.95
CA GLY A 23 -2.66 8.31 -9.54
C GLY A 23 -3.67 7.73 -8.55
N ALA A 24 -3.66 8.14 -7.29
CA ALA A 24 -4.75 7.82 -6.38
C ALA A 24 -6.01 8.60 -6.79
N HIS A 25 -7.17 7.92 -6.80
CA HIS A 25 -8.45 8.57 -7.06
C HIS A 25 -8.97 9.27 -5.81
N HIS A 26 -8.72 8.67 -4.65
CA HIS A 26 -9.09 9.20 -3.33
C HIS A 26 -7.93 9.01 -2.35
N VAL A 27 -7.88 9.88 -1.34
CA VAL A 27 -6.90 9.81 -0.26
C VAL A 27 -7.61 9.99 1.08
N VAL A 28 -7.34 9.11 2.03
CA VAL A 28 -7.85 9.18 3.41
C VAL A 28 -6.68 9.43 4.35
N ALA A 29 -6.77 10.49 5.14
CA ALA A 29 -5.79 10.84 6.18
C ALA A 29 -6.24 10.24 7.52
N THR A 30 -5.67 9.11 7.91
CA THR A 30 -6.19 8.25 9.00
C THR A 30 -6.10 8.84 10.40
N GLU A 31 -5.28 9.87 10.62
CA GLU A 31 -5.23 10.63 11.88
C GLU A 31 -6.25 11.79 11.92
N GLU A 32 -6.83 12.15 10.77
CA GLU A 32 -7.71 13.30 10.60
C GLU A 32 -9.15 12.87 10.22
N GLU A 33 -9.31 11.69 9.65
CA GLU A 33 -10.56 11.19 9.09
C GLU A 33 -10.86 9.77 9.59
N ASP A 34 -12.14 9.44 9.77
CA ASP A 34 -12.57 8.06 10.01
C ASP A 34 -12.42 7.25 8.71
N LEU A 35 -11.48 6.31 8.72
CA LEU A 35 -11.19 5.47 7.56
C LEU A 35 -12.42 4.69 7.07
N VAL A 36 -13.18 4.11 8.00
CA VAL A 36 -14.34 3.27 7.64
C VAL A 36 -15.43 4.13 7.01
N ALA A 37 -15.77 5.24 7.65
CA ALA A 37 -16.79 6.15 7.13
C ALA A 37 -16.41 6.70 5.75
N ARG A 38 -15.15 7.10 5.57
CA ARG A 38 -14.68 7.64 4.28
C ARG A 38 -14.66 6.59 3.16
N VAL A 39 -14.20 5.38 3.43
CA VAL A 39 -14.23 4.31 2.43
C VAL A 39 -15.67 3.94 2.06
N MET A 40 -16.58 3.87 3.03
CA MET A 40 -18.00 3.61 2.76
C MET A 40 -18.63 4.72 1.93
N GLU A 41 -18.33 5.98 2.20
CA GLU A 41 -18.78 7.11 1.39
C GLU A 41 -18.29 7.03 -0.06
N ILE A 42 -16.98 6.78 -0.26
CA ILE A 42 -16.34 6.68 -1.58
C ILE A 42 -16.89 5.51 -2.40
N THR A 43 -17.33 4.44 -1.74
CA THR A 43 -17.77 3.20 -2.37
C THR A 43 -19.29 2.99 -2.34
N ASP A 44 -20.07 4.03 -2.06
CA ASP A 44 -21.53 3.96 -1.94
C ASP A 44 -21.99 2.83 -0.99
N GLY A 45 -21.28 2.69 0.15
CA GLY A 45 -21.57 1.70 1.18
C GLY A 45 -21.07 0.29 0.90
N GLN A 46 -20.43 0.04 -0.24
CA GLN A 46 -19.99 -1.32 -0.60
C GLN A 46 -18.68 -1.74 0.05
N GLY A 47 -17.80 -0.81 0.34
CA GLY A 47 -16.47 -1.06 0.88
C GLY A 47 -15.42 -1.47 -0.16
N ALA A 48 -14.18 -1.57 0.28
CA ALA A 48 -13.04 -1.91 -0.56
C ALA A 48 -12.99 -3.42 -0.87
N ARG A 49 -12.88 -3.80 -2.14
CA ARG A 49 -12.77 -5.21 -2.54
C ARG A 49 -11.41 -5.83 -2.30
N VAL A 50 -10.36 -5.03 -2.45
CA VAL A 50 -8.97 -5.47 -2.24
C VAL A 50 -8.28 -4.44 -1.37
N VAL A 51 -7.59 -4.91 -0.34
CA VAL A 51 -6.74 -4.11 0.54
C VAL A 51 -5.32 -4.65 0.46
N LEU A 52 -4.35 -3.75 0.35
CA LEU A 52 -2.92 -4.04 0.38
C LEU A 52 -2.36 -3.36 1.62
N ASP A 53 -1.98 -4.15 2.63
CA ASP A 53 -1.49 -3.62 3.90
C ASP A 53 0.00 -3.99 4.13
N PRO A 54 0.91 -3.00 4.22
CA PRO A 54 2.29 -3.21 4.64
C PRO A 54 2.50 -2.97 6.14
N VAL A 55 1.46 -2.55 6.88
CA VAL A 55 1.62 -1.94 8.20
C VAL A 55 1.26 -2.91 9.31
N GLY A 56 0.11 -3.56 9.24
CA GLY A 56 -0.42 -4.36 10.33
C GLY A 56 -0.77 -3.54 11.58
N GLY A 57 -0.71 -4.18 12.74
CA GLY A 57 -0.96 -3.54 14.03
C GLY A 57 -2.39 -3.05 14.21
N PRO A 58 -2.61 -1.97 14.98
CA PRO A 58 -3.96 -1.47 15.28
C PRO A 58 -4.76 -0.99 14.07
N SER A 59 -4.10 -0.62 12.96
CA SER A 59 -4.77 -0.20 11.72
C SER A 59 -5.49 -1.33 10.99
N PHE A 60 -5.18 -2.58 11.31
CA PHE A 60 -5.72 -3.76 10.64
C PHE A 60 -7.23 -3.92 10.83
N GLU A 61 -7.75 -3.62 12.02
CA GLU A 61 -9.18 -3.72 12.30
C GLU A 61 -10.01 -2.71 11.50
N PRO A 62 -9.74 -1.39 11.51
CA PRO A 62 -10.44 -0.44 10.65
C PRO A 62 -10.32 -0.78 9.15
N LEU A 63 -9.17 -1.31 8.69
CA LEU A 63 -9.05 -1.76 7.30
C LEU A 63 -10.06 -2.87 6.98
N THR A 64 -10.16 -3.90 7.82
CA THR A 64 -11.14 -4.99 7.60
C THR A 64 -12.58 -4.53 7.73
N GLN A 65 -12.87 -3.58 8.61
CA GLN A 65 -14.19 -2.95 8.73
C GLN A 65 -14.56 -2.13 7.48
N SER A 66 -13.60 -1.57 6.77
CA SER A 66 -13.82 -0.81 5.53
C SER A 66 -13.97 -1.68 4.28
N MET A 67 -13.75 -3.00 4.39
CA MET A 67 -13.80 -3.92 3.25
C MET A 67 -15.22 -4.29 2.83
N ALA A 68 -15.36 -4.60 1.55
CA ALA A 68 -16.56 -5.20 0.99
C ALA A 68 -16.75 -6.64 1.46
N ARG A 69 -17.98 -7.14 1.39
CA ARG A 69 -18.25 -8.57 1.58
C ARG A 69 -17.50 -9.41 0.54
N GLY A 70 -16.84 -10.47 0.98
CA GLY A 70 -15.98 -11.30 0.14
C GLY A 70 -14.68 -10.63 -0.29
N GLY A 71 -14.31 -9.53 0.36
CA GLY A 71 -13.08 -8.80 0.06
C GLY A 71 -11.82 -9.59 0.41
N ILE A 72 -10.70 -9.20 -0.19
CA ILE A 72 -9.39 -9.83 -0.01
C ILE A 72 -8.43 -8.79 0.56
N LEU A 73 -7.77 -9.12 1.68
CA LEU A 73 -6.67 -8.33 2.22
C LEU A 73 -5.36 -9.11 2.05
N LEU A 74 -4.37 -8.45 1.45
CA LEU A 74 -3.01 -8.95 1.32
C LEU A 74 -2.13 -8.21 2.33
N GLU A 75 -1.68 -8.95 3.35
CA GLU A 75 -0.70 -8.48 4.33
C GLU A 75 0.70 -8.80 3.80
N TYR A 76 1.50 -7.77 3.51
CA TYR A 76 2.82 -7.97 2.92
C TYR A 76 3.95 -7.26 3.69
N GLY A 77 3.67 -6.75 4.88
CA GLY A 77 4.63 -6.10 5.75
C GLY A 77 4.21 -6.10 7.21
N ALA A 78 5.05 -5.55 8.08
CA ALA A 78 4.79 -5.42 9.52
C ALA A 78 5.47 -4.13 10.03
N LEU A 79 5.17 -3.00 9.39
CA LEU A 79 5.81 -1.72 9.71
C LEU A 79 5.38 -1.14 11.05
N SER A 80 4.23 -1.57 11.58
CA SER A 80 3.73 -1.08 12.87
C SER A 80 4.61 -1.52 14.04
N GLY A 81 5.17 -2.72 14.00
CA GLY A 81 5.83 -3.33 15.17
C GLY A 81 4.89 -3.72 16.33
N GLU A 82 3.63 -3.30 16.30
CA GLU A 82 2.61 -3.64 17.29
C GLU A 82 1.90 -4.95 16.91
N PRO A 83 1.35 -5.69 17.91
CA PRO A 83 0.54 -6.87 17.63
C PRO A 83 -0.63 -6.54 16.69
N THR A 84 -0.92 -7.44 15.76
CA THR A 84 -2.06 -7.35 14.84
C THR A 84 -3.19 -8.25 15.35
N PRO A 85 -4.23 -7.72 16.02
CA PRO A 85 -5.34 -8.52 16.49
C PRO A 85 -6.11 -9.12 15.32
N PHE A 86 -6.54 -10.38 15.45
CA PHE A 86 -7.36 -11.02 14.42
C PHE A 86 -8.80 -10.45 14.47
N PRO A 87 -9.30 -9.84 13.41
CA PRO A 87 -10.59 -9.15 13.38
C PRO A 87 -11.75 -10.13 13.16
N LEU A 88 -11.99 -11.02 14.13
CA LEU A 88 -12.90 -12.17 14.02
C LEU A 88 -14.27 -11.82 13.44
N PHE A 89 -14.92 -10.79 13.98
CA PHE A 89 -16.30 -10.44 13.57
C PHE A 89 -16.35 -9.86 12.16
N SER A 90 -15.35 -9.06 11.75
CA SER A 90 -15.26 -8.55 10.37
C SER A 90 -15.05 -9.70 9.38
N VAL A 91 -14.15 -10.64 9.72
CA VAL A 91 -13.85 -11.80 8.86
C VAL A 91 -15.07 -12.69 8.71
N LEU A 92 -15.74 -13.07 9.78
CA LEU A 92 -16.94 -13.91 9.73
C LEU A 92 -18.11 -13.17 9.06
N GLY A 93 -18.41 -11.95 9.50
CA GLY A 93 -19.58 -11.19 9.04
C GLY A 93 -19.52 -10.83 7.57
N LYS A 94 -18.32 -10.62 7.02
CA LYS A 94 -18.12 -10.23 5.61
C LYS A 94 -17.54 -11.35 4.75
N SER A 95 -17.25 -12.55 5.30
CA SER A 95 -16.60 -13.66 4.58
C SER A 95 -15.28 -13.22 3.92
N LEU A 96 -14.40 -12.55 4.68
CA LEU A 96 -13.16 -11.98 4.15
C LEU A 96 -12.10 -13.06 3.92
N THR A 97 -11.23 -12.83 2.95
CA THR A 97 -9.98 -13.56 2.77
C THR A 97 -8.81 -12.70 3.25
N LEU A 98 -8.10 -13.16 4.28
CA LEU A 98 -6.86 -12.55 4.73
C LEU A 98 -5.69 -13.44 4.30
N LYS A 99 -4.78 -12.90 3.52
CA LYS A 99 -3.65 -13.66 2.97
C LYS A 99 -2.33 -12.92 3.20
N GLY A 100 -1.36 -13.60 3.83
CA GLY A 100 0.03 -13.15 3.84
C GLY A 100 0.64 -13.26 2.44
N TYR A 101 1.51 -12.33 2.07
CA TYR A 101 2.26 -12.33 0.82
C TYR A 101 3.71 -11.91 1.05
N LEU A 102 4.64 -12.67 0.53
CA LEU A 102 6.05 -12.32 0.49
C LEU A 102 6.56 -12.33 -0.95
N TYR A 103 7.49 -11.42 -1.26
CA TYR A 103 8.12 -11.38 -2.58
C TYR A 103 8.80 -12.69 -2.96
N SER A 104 9.21 -13.50 -1.97
CA SER A 104 9.78 -14.84 -2.18
C SER A 104 8.84 -15.79 -2.93
N GLU A 105 7.52 -15.61 -2.83
CA GLU A 105 6.55 -16.39 -3.63
C GLU A 105 6.75 -16.20 -5.15
N ILE A 106 7.30 -15.06 -5.55
CA ILE A 106 7.59 -14.75 -6.95
C ILE A 106 9.03 -15.12 -7.31
N VAL A 107 10.02 -14.74 -6.46
CA VAL A 107 11.43 -14.90 -6.84
C VAL A 107 11.95 -16.34 -6.68
N SER A 108 11.23 -17.20 -5.97
CA SER A 108 11.55 -18.64 -5.85
C SER A 108 10.99 -19.49 -7.00
N ASP A 109 10.21 -18.93 -7.90
CA ASP A 109 9.65 -19.57 -9.09
C ASP A 109 10.11 -18.81 -10.32
N ASP A 110 11.02 -19.40 -11.10
CA ASP A 110 11.62 -18.76 -12.28
C ASP A 110 10.54 -18.29 -13.28
N ALA A 111 9.51 -19.08 -13.50
CA ALA A 111 8.44 -18.74 -14.41
C ALA A 111 7.58 -17.57 -13.90
N ALA A 112 7.32 -17.51 -12.59
CA ALA A 112 6.65 -16.38 -11.96
C ALA A 112 7.50 -15.12 -12.01
N LEU A 113 8.80 -15.25 -11.75
CA LEU A 113 9.77 -14.17 -11.83
C LEU A 113 9.88 -13.58 -13.24
N ASP A 114 9.92 -14.42 -14.26
CA ASP A 114 10.00 -13.97 -15.65
C ASP A 114 8.70 -13.24 -16.07
N ARG A 115 7.53 -13.74 -15.66
CA ARG A 115 6.27 -13.02 -15.89
C ARG A 115 6.25 -11.67 -15.18
N ALA A 116 6.74 -11.60 -13.95
CA ALA A 116 6.79 -10.35 -13.18
C ALA A 116 7.76 -9.34 -13.83
N LYS A 117 8.95 -9.79 -14.27
CA LYS A 117 9.91 -8.96 -15.02
C LYS A 117 9.29 -8.41 -16.30
N ALA A 118 8.68 -9.29 -17.11
CA ALA A 118 8.04 -8.88 -18.36
C ALA A 118 6.94 -7.83 -18.13
N PHE A 119 6.10 -8.02 -17.09
CA PHE A 119 5.06 -7.05 -16.71
C PHE A 119 5.64 -5.69 -16.33
N ILE A 120 6.71 -5.68 -15.51
CA ILE A 120 7.34 -4.44 -15.06
C ILE A 120 8.01 -3.73 -16.23
N VAL A 121 8.79 -4.43 -17.06
CA VAL A 121 9.48 -3.85 -18.22
C VAL A 121 8.47 -3.24 -19.18
N ALA A 122 7.45 -3.97 -19.58
CA ALA A 122 6.40 -3.46 -20.47
C ALA A 122 5.67 -2.24 -19.87
N GLY A 123 5.44 -2.24 -18.55
CA GLY A 123 4.85 -1.12 -17.85
C GLY A 123 5.73 0.13 -17.85
N LEU A 124 7.03 -0.03 -17.71
CA LEU A 124 8.01 1.08 -17.77
C LEU A 124 8.14 1.62 -19.21
N GLU A 125 8.28 0.74 -20.20
CA GLU A 125 8.41 1.11 -21.62
C GLU A 125 7.18 1.84 -22.14
N SER A 126 5.99 1.40 -21.76
CA SER A 126 4.73 2.07 -22.12
C SER A 126 4.44 3.34 -21.32
N GLY A 127 5.22 3.62 -20.27
CA GLY A 127 4.96 4.72 -19.34
C GLY A 127 3.74 4.50 -18.43
N ALA A 128 3.17 3.28 -18.40
CA ALA A 128 2.08 2.94 -17.48
C ALA A 128 2.56 2.75 -16.04
N LEU A 129 3.84 2.37 -15.85
CA LEU A 129 4.53 2.41 -14.57
C LEU A 129 5.52 3.58 -14.57
N LYS A 130 5.35 4.49 -13.61
CA LYS A 130 6.20 5.69 -13.45
C LYS A 130 6.73 5.73 -12.02
N PRO A 131 7.78 4.96 -11.70
CA PRO A 131 8.37 4.98 -10.37
C PRO A 131 8.88 6.39 -10.05
N ARG A 132 8.46 6.91 -8.90
CA ARG A 132 8.87 8.23 -8.44
C ARG A 132 10.10 8.08 -7.56
N ILE A 133 11.16 8.83 -7.86
CA ILE A 133 12.34 8.96 -7.01
C ILE A 133 12.17 10.24 -6.19
N ALA A 134 12.13 10.09 -4.86
CA ALA A 134 12.00 11.20 -3.95
C ALA A 134 13.34 11.93 -3.80
N ARG A 135 14.43 11.17 -3.62
CA ARG A 135 15.78 11.70 -3.47
C ARG A 135 16.83 10.64 -3.78
N THR A 136 17.97 11.10 -4.31
CA THR A 136 19.17 10.27 -4.52
C THR A 136 20.28 10.73 -3.58
N PHE A 137 21.01 9.77 -3.00
CA PHE A 137 22.16 9.99 -2.14
C PHE A 137 23.37 9.22 -2.69
N PRO A 138 24.58 9.72 -2.57
CA PRO A 138 25.78 8.92 -2.81
C PRO A 138 25.98 7.92 -1.65
N LEU A 139 26.74 6.86 -1.88
CA LEU A 139 26.94 5.80 -0.88
C LEU A 139 27.60 6.31 0.41
N ASP A 140 28.49 7.28 0.33
CA ASP A 140 29.12 7.90 1.50
C ASP A 140 28.14 8.68 2.38
N ALA A 141 26.98 9.07 1.84
CA ALA A 141 25.87 9.70 2.58
C ALA A 141 24.76 8.69 2.98
N ILE A 142 25.07 7.39 3.08
CA ILE A 142 24.08 6.34 3.41
C ILE A 142 23.30 6.60 4.70
N GLN A 143 23.95 7.18 5.71
CA GLN A 143 23.28 7.52 6.97
C GLN A 143 22.20 8.59 6.78
N ASP A 144 22.43 9.56 5.93
CA ASP A 144 21.44 10.60 5.62
C ASP A 144 20.30 10.04 4.78
N ALA A 145 20.56 9.07 3.89
CA ALA A 145 19.54 8.35 3.18
C ALA A 145 18.60 7.59 4.13
N HIS A 146 19.15 6.92 5.15
CA HIS A 146 18.34 6.23 6.17
C HIS A 146 17.56 7.23 7.03
N ARG A 147 18.17 8.31 7.52
CA ARG A 147 17.46 9.35 8.28
C ARG A 147 16.28 9.94 7.48
N PHE A 148 16.51 10.21 6.19
CA PHE A 148 15.45 10.70 5.32
C PHE A 148 14.34 9.67 5.10
N LEU A 149 14.67 8.38 4.98
CA LEU A 149 13.69 7.31 4.87
C LEU A 149 12.88 7.16 6.17
N GLU A 150 13.52 7.23 7.32
CA GLU A 150 12.91 7.10 8.64
C GLU A 150 12.06 8.32 9.03
N SER A 151 12.34 9.50 8.49
CA SER A 151 11.50 10.69 8.70
C SER A 151 10.10 10.53 8.14
N ASN A 152 9.92 9.58 7.21
CA ASN A 152 8.65 9.33 6.51
C ASN A 152 8.12 10.56 5.72
N ASP A 153 8.97 11.53 5.40
CA ASP A 153 8.61 12.71 4.60
C ASP A 153 8.62 12.43 3.09
N GLN A 154 9.30 11.36 2.67
CA GLN A 154 9.49 11.02 1.27
C GLN A 154 8.15 10.68 0.58
N ILE A 155 8.06 11.06 -0.69
CA ILE A 155 7.02 10.59 -1.62
C ILE A 155 7.74 9.98 -2.81
N GLY A 156 7.87 8.67 -2.79
CA GLY A 156 8.63 7.89 -3.77
C GLY A 156 9.79 7.12 -3.15
N LYS A 157 10.70 6.65 -3.99
CA LYS A 157 11.84 5.83 -3.58
C LYS A 157 13.04 6.68 -3.17
N VAL A 158 13.75 6.26 -2.15
CA VAL A 158 15.09 6.76 -1.81
C VAL A 158 16.10 5.88 -2.53
N VAL A 159 16.98 6.49 -3.30
CA VAL A 159 17.98 5.79 -4.13
C VAL A 159 19.38 6.13 -3.60
N VAL A 160 20.23 5.11 -3.52
CA VAL A 160 21.65 5.28 -3.22
C VAL A 160 22.45 4.88 -4.47
N THR A 161 23.34 5.76 -4.90
CA THR A 161 24.26 5.50 -6.04
C THR A 161 25.65 5.15 -5.54
N VAL A 162 26.32 4.29 -6.25
CA VAL A 162 27.73 3.87 -6.05
C VAL A 162 28.61 4.49 -7.11
#